data_f0701a217e2f0036850069a37abcc9e5
#
_entry.id   f0701a217e2f0036850069a37abcc9e5
#
_cell.length_a   1.000
_cell.length_b   1.000
_cell.length_c   1.000
_cell.angle_alpha   90.00
_cell.angle_beta   90.00
_cell.angle_gamma   90.00
#
_symmetry.space_group_name_H-M   'P 1'
#
loop_
_entity.id
_entity.type
_entity.pdbx_description
1 polymer ?
#
loop_
_entity_poly.entity_id
_entity_poly.type
_entity_poly.pdbx_seq_one_letter_code
_entity_poly.pdbx_strand_id
1 'polypeptide(L)'
;MRITGWISSSAVRDEILAARALVLPSFAEGLPVVIMEAMALRRPVLSTYIAGIPELVRHGEDGWLFPAGSVEELTDAMQDCLSKSAGELQRLGDAGYERVLGRHSVDTEAGKLAALFRAACVEN
;
A
#
# COMPACT_ATOMS: atom_id res chain seq x y z
N MET A 1 -18.07 8.46 1.00
CA MET A 1 -17.10 8.00 -0.02
C MET A 1 -16.94 9.07 -1.11
N ARG A 2 -15.73 9.28 -1.57
CA ARG A 2 -15.43 10.27 -2.60
C ARG A 2 -14.68 9.60 -3.75
N ILE A 3 -15.10 9.89 -4.99
CA ILE A 3 -14.45 9.38 -6.19
C ILE A 3 -13.68 10.54 -6.82
N THR A 4 -12.36 10.38 -6.96
CA THR A 4 -11.51 11.47 -7.47
C THR A 4 -11.39 11.49 -9.00
N GLY A 5 -11.63 10.35 -9.66
CA GLY A 5 -11.32 10.21 -11.08
C GLY A 5 -9.81 10.24 -11.31
N TRP A 6 -9.37 10.82 -12.44
CA TRP A 6 -7.95 10.95 -12.74
C TRP A 6 -7.33 12.04 -11.89
N ILE A 7 -6.23 11.70 -11.20
CA ILE A 7 -5.49 12.66 -10.38
C ILE A 7 -3.99 12.48 -10.62
N SER A 8 -3.21 13.49 -10.30
CA SER A 8 -1.75 13.47 -10.45
C SER A 8 -1.11 12.54 -9.41
N SER A 9 0.14 12.16 -9.64
CA SER A 9 0.89 11.34 -8.68
C SER A 9 1.05 12.04 -7.34
N SER A 10 1.25 13.35 -7.33
CA SER A 10 1.32 14.09 -6.07
C SER A 10 -0.02 14.09 -5.35
N ALA A 11 -1.14 14.15 -6.08
CA ALA A 11 -2.47 14.07 -5.48
C ALA A 11 -2.75 12.67 -4.93
N VAL A 12 -2.29 11.61 -5.60
CA VAL A 12 -2.38 10.24 -5.07
C VAL A 12 -1.64 10.13 -3.75
N ARG A 13 -0.43 10.68 -3.69
CA ARG A 13 0.36 10.69 -2.47
C ARG A 13 -0.37 11.41 -1.33
N ASP A 14 -0.97 12.56 -1.63
CA ASP A 14 -1.72 13.32 -0.64
C ASP A 14 -2.94 12.54 -0.13
N GLU A 15 -3.63 11.83 -1.03
CA GLU A 15 -4.76 11.00 -0.65
C GLU A 15 -4.32 9.84 0.25
N ILE A 16 -3.19 9.19 -0.05
CA ILE A 16 -2.66 8.12 0.79
C ILE A 16 -2.30 8.66 2.17
N LEU A 17 -1.64 9.82 2.24
CA LEU A 17 -1.27 10.43 3.50
C LEU A 17 -2.48 10.81 4.35
N ALA A 18 -3.59 11.19 3.71
CA ALA A 18 -4.83 11.53 4.40
C ALA A 18 -5.64 10.29 4.80
N ALA A 19 -5.31 9.13 4.25
CA ALA A 19 -6.07 7.91 4.47
C ALA A 19 -5.54 7.11 5.66
N ARG A 20 -6.41 6.25 6.20
CA ARG A 20 -6.04 5.31 7.26
C ARG A 20 -5.23 4.15 6.70
N ALA A 21 -5.55 3.69 5.50
CA ALA A 21 -4.91 2.56 4.83
C ALA A 21 -5.18 2.61 3.34
N LEU A 22 -4.39 1.87 2.56
CA LEU A 22 -4.64 1.66 1.14
C LEU A 22 -5.35 0.33 0.94
N VAL A 23 -6.42 0.32 0.14
CA VAL A 23 -7.14 -0.91 -0.23
C VAL A 23 -6.98 -1.12 -1.74
N LEU A 24 -6.39 -2.25 -2.12
CA LEU A 24 -6.15 -2.58 -3.52
C LEU A 24 -6.56 -4.03 -3.79
N PRO A 25 -7.85 -4.27 -4.11
CA PRO A 25 -8.38 -5.63 -4.35
C PRO A 25 -8.11 -6.10 -5.78
N SER A 26 -6.85 -6.31 -6.12
CA SER A 26 -6.43 -6.62 -7.49
C SER A 26 -6.61 -8.07 -7.87
N PHE A 27 -6.91 -8.33 -9.14
CA PHE A 27 -7.02 -9.68 -9.70
C PHE A 27 -5.76 -10.11 -10.45
N ALA A 28 -5.09 -9.18 -11.11
CA ALA A 28 -3.88 -9.47 -11.88
C ALA A 28 -3.02 -8.23 -11.89
N GLU A 29 -1.93 -8.28 -11.13
CA GLU A 29 -1.01 -7.16 -11.02
C GLU A 29 0.41 -7.70 -11.06
N GLY A 30 1.33 -6.90 -11.61
CA GLY A 30 2.74 -7.14 -11.40
C GLY A 30 3.11 -6.73 -9.97
N LEU A 31 4.21 -6.01 -9.80
CA LEU A 31 4.57 -5.46 -8.51
C LEU A 31 3.96 -4.06 -8.41
N PRO A 32 2.90 -3.87 -7.65
CA PRO A 32 2.17 -2.60 -7.67
C PRO A 32 2.95 -1.48 -7.00
N VAL A 33 3.30 -0.49 -7.78
CA VAL A 33 4.05 0.67 -7.27
C VAL A 33 3.27 1.39 -6.18
N VAL A 34 1.94 1.46 -6.29
CA VAL A 34 1.11 2.14 -5.31
C VAL A 34 1.17 1.49 -3.93
N ILE A 35 1.35 0.15 -3.88
CA ILE A 35 1.53 -0.55 -2.61
C ILE A 35 2.86 -0.13 -1.97
N MET A 36 3.92 -0.10 -2.77
CA MET A 36 5.23 0.32 -2.28
C MET A 36 5.20 1.77 -1.80
N GLU A 37 4.46 2.62 -2.51
CA GLU A 37 4.28 4.01 -2.12
C GLU A 37 3.57 4.14 -0.77
N ALA A 38 2.48 3.40 -0.58
CA ALA A 38 1.74 3.42 0.68
C ALA A 38 2.63 2.95 1.84
N MET A 39 3.40 1.89 1.63
CA MET A 39 4.32 1.38 2.65
C MET A 39 5.43 2.40 2.97
N ALA A 40 5.97 3.05 1.96
CA ALA A 40 6.97 4.09 2.15
C ALA A 40 6.40 5.31 2.90
N LEU A 41 5.10 5.53 2.80
CA LEU A 41 4.40 6.60 3.51
C LEU A 41 3.84 6.14 4.86
N ARG A 42 4.23 4.96 5.33
CA ARG A 42 3.84 4.38 6.62
C ARG A 42 2.33 4.17 6.74
N ARG A 43 1.71 3.71 5.65
CA ARG A 43 0.28 3.37 5.65
C ARG A 43 0.11 1.87 5.48
N PRO A 44 -0.73 1.22 6.30
CA PRO A 44 -1.04 -0.20 6.11
C PRO A 44 -1.73 -0.45 4.78
N VAL A 45 -1.60 -1.67 4.27
CA VAL A 45 -2.14 -2.05 2.97
C VAL A 45 -3.07 -3.25 3.14
N LEU A 46 -4.23 -3.19 2.48
CA LEU A 46 -5.14 -4.32 2.33
C LEU A 46 -5.12 -4.71 0.86
N SER A 47 -4.67 -5.93 0.56
CA SER A 47 -4.57 -6.37 -0.83
C SER A 47 -4.72 -7.88 -0.94
N THR A 48 -4.45 -8.42 -2.14
CA THR A 48 -4.71 -9.82 -2.45
C THR A 48 -3.43 -10.63 -2.51
N TYR A 49 -3.58 -11.98 -2.53
CA TYR A 49 -2.44 -12.91 -2.61
C TYR A 49 -1.90 -13.07 -4.04
N ILE A 50 -2.10 -12.10 -4.91
CA ILE A 50 -1.74 -12.23 -6.34
C ILE A 50 -0.30 -11.78 -6.59
N ALA A 51 0.38 -12.49 -7.49
CA ALA A 51 1.68 -12.12 -8.04
C ALA A 51 2.70 -11.79 -6.95
N GLY A 52 3.35 -10.63 -7.01
CA GLY A 52 4.37 -10.22 -6.06
C GLY A 52 3.85 -9.58 -4.77
N ILE A 53 2.53 -9.46 -4.61
CA ILE A 53 1.97 -8.79 -3.44
C ILE A 53 2.34 -9.49 -2.12
N PRO A 54 2.28 -10.84 -2.00
CA PRO A 54 2.69 -11.51 -0.77
C PRO A 54 4.16 -11.33 -0.42
N GLU A 55 4.97 -10.93 -1.37
CA GLU A 55 6.38 -10.63 -1.11
C GLU A 55 6.55 -9.25 -0.49
N LEU A 56 5.61 -8.35 -0.72
CA LEU A 56 5.63 -7.00 -0.16
C LEU A 56 4.88 -6.91 1.16
N VAL A 57 3.65 -7.40 1.18
CA VAL A 57 2.74 -7.25 2.32
C VAL A 57 2.64 -8.57 3.07
N ARG A 58 2.84 -8.52 4.39
CA ARG A 58 2.65 -9.68 5.27
C ARG A 58 1.38 -9.49 6.07
N HIS A 59 0.49 -10.48 5.96
CA HIS A 59 -0.78 -10.46 6.69
C HIS A 59 -0.54 -10.39 8.19
N GLY A 60 -1.15 -9.41 8.84
CA GLY A 60 -1.06 -9.23 10.29
C GLY A 60 0.18 -8.47 10.77
N GLU A 61 1.17 -8.25 9.92
CA GLU A 61 2.42 -7.56 10.30
C GLU A 61 2.47 -6.13 9.77
N ASP A 62 2.17 -5.95 8.47
CA ASP A 62 2.18 -4.63 7.86
C ASP A 62 0.93 -4.36 7.01
N GLY A 63 -0.04 -5.25 7.06
CA GLY A 63 -1.30 -5.09 6.36
C GLY A 63 -2.14 -6.34 6.42
N TRP A 64 -3.06 -6.46 5.47
CA TRP A 64 -3.97 -7.57 5.37
C TRP A 64 -3.93 -8.14 3.96
N LEU A 65 -3.93 -9.47 3.84
CA LEU A 65 -4.05 -10.15 2.56
C LEU A 65 -5.31 -11.00 2.56
N PHE A 66 -6.01 -11.01 1.44
CA PHE A 66 -7.22 -11.77 1.25
C PHE A 66 -7.26 -12.32 -0.18
N PRO A 67 -8.02 -13.43 -0.43
CA PRO A 67 -8.11 -13.97 -1.79
C PRO A 67 -8.78 -13.00 -2.74
N ALA A 68 -8.28 -12.92 -3.97
CA ALA A 68 -8.88 -12.10 -5.02
C ALA A 68 -10.31 -12.55 -5.28
N GLY A 69 -11.22 -11.59 -5.39
CA GLY A 69 -12.63 -11.88 -5.65
C GLY A 69 -13.46 -12.22 -4.42
N SER A 70 -12.85 -12.36 -3.25
CA SER A 70 -13.60 -12.65 -2.03
C SER A 70 -14.08 -11.36 -1.37
N VAL A 71 -15.33 -11.01 -1.62
CA VAL A 71 -15.95 -9.83 -1.00
C VAL A 71 -16.06 -10.01 0.50
N GLU A 72 -16.35 -11.22 0.98
CA GLU A 72 -16.48 -11.51 2.39
C GLU A 72 -15.17 -11.25 3.13
N GLU A 73 -14.06 -11.79 2.63
CA GLU A 73 -12.76 -11.62 3.29
C GLU A 73 -12.22 -10.19 3.15
N LEU A 74 -12.52 -9.52 2.05
CA LEU A 74 -12.22 -8.09 1.92
C LEU A 74 -12.98 -7.31 2.99
N THR A 75 -14.26 -7.60 3.17
CA THR A 75 -15.09 -6.93 4.18
C THR A 75 -14.52 -7.16 5.57
N ASP A 76 -14.15 -8.40 5.89
CA ASP A 76 -13.56 -8.73 7.19
C ASP A 76 -12.26 -7.96 7.43
N ALA A 77 -11.40 -7.88 6.40
CA ALA A 77 -10.15 -7.14 6.49
C ALA A 77 -10.40 -5.65 6.72
N MET A 78 -11.36 -5.07 6.02
CA MET A 78 -11.71 -3.66 6.20
C MET A 78 -12.26 -3.40 7.59
N GLN A 79 -13.12 -4.27 8.11
CA GLN A 79 -13.66 -4.15 9.45
C GLN A 79 -12.56 -4.23 10.49
N ASP A 80 -11.64 -5.17 10.35
CA ASP A 80 -10.50 -5.29 11.27
C ASP A 80 -9.64 -4.03 11.24
N CYS A 81 -9.36 -3.52 10.06
CA CYS A 81 -8.61 -2.27 9.91
C CYS A 81 -9.30 -1.11 10.62
N LEU A 82 -10.60 -0.97 10.43
CA LEU A 82 -11.36 0.12 11.03
C LEU A 82 -11.46 0.00 12.57
N SER A 83 -11.33 -1.21 13.09
CA SER A 83 -11.37 -1.45 14.53
C SER A 83 -10.05 -1.16 15.23
N LYS A 84 -8.95 -1.04 14.48
CA LYS A 84 -7.63 -0.81 15.05
C LYS A 84 -7.52 0.61 15.59
N SER A 85 -6.76 0.77 16.67
CA SER A 85 -6.44 2.08 17.20
C SER A 85 -5.42 2.78 16.30
N ALA A 86 -5.28 4.10 16.47
CA ALA A 86 -4.28 4.86 15.74
C ALA A 86 -2.87 4.33 16.00
N GLY A 87 -2.56 3.91 17.23
CA GLY A 87 -1.27 3.35 17.57
C GLY A 87 -1.00 2.02 16.89
N GLU A 88 -2.02 1.17 16.77
CA GLU A 88 -1.89 -0.11 16.09
C GLU A 88 -1.68 0.08 14.60
N LEU A 89 -2.40 1.02 13.98
CA LEU A 89 -2.23 1.34 12.57
C LEU A 89 -0.84 1.94 12.31
N GLN A 90 -0.36 2.76 13.22
CA GLN A 90 0.98 3.32 13.13
C GLN A 90 2.05 2.22 13.17
N ARG A 91 1.86 1.23 14.04
CA ARG A 91 2.78 0.11 14.15
C ARG A 91 2.81 -0.71 12.86
N LEU A 92 1.64 -0.98 12.27
CA LEU A 92 1.55 -1.69 11.00
C LEU A 92 2.23 -0.88 9.88
N GLY A 93 1.97 0.41 9.83
CA GLY A 93 2.58 1.29 8.84
C GLY A 93 4.10 1.36 8.98
N ASP A 94 4.59 1.44 10.21
CA ASP A 94 6.03 1.47 10.47
C ASP A 94 6.68 0.14 10.07
N ALA A 95 6.02 -0.98 10.33
CA ALA A 95 6.52 -2.29 9.91
C ALA A 95 6.63 -2.37 8.40
N GLY A 96 5.65 -1.85 7.68
CA GLY A 96 5.69 -1.80 6.22
C GLY A 96 6.82 -0.93 5.69
N TYR A 97 7.02 0.21 6.31
CA TYR A 97 8.13 1.11 5.96
C TYR A 97 9.48 0.42 6.12
N GLU A 98 9.71 -0.22 7.26
CA GLU A 98 10.95 -0.96 7.52
C GLU A 98 11.15 -2.09 6.52
N ARG A 99 10.05 -2.78 6.17
CA ARG A 99 10.12 -3.88 5.23
C ARG A 99 10.51 -3.42 3.83
N VAL A 100 9.95 -2.31 3.35
CA VAL A 100 10.30 -1.76 2.04
C VAL A 100 11.77 -1.38 2.02
N LEU A 101 12.26 -0.71 3.05
CA LEU A 101 13.66 -0.33 3.13
C LEU A 101 14.58 -1.53 3.28
N GLY A 102 14.17 -2.51 4.07
CA GLY A 102 15.01 -3.67 4.36
C GLY A 102 15.11 -4.67 3.22
N ARG A 103 14.01 -4.87 2.46
CA ARG A 103 13.99 -5.86 1.38
C ARG A 103 14.62 -5.34 0.11
N HIS A 104 14.54 -4.04 -0.12
CA HIS A 104 15.11 -3.42 -1.29
C HIS A 104 16.34 -2.65 -0.86
N SER A 105 17.46 -2.87 -1.53
CA SER A 105 18.66 -2.11 -1.25
C SER A 105 18.32 -0.63 -1.24
N VAL A 106 18.62 0.04 -0.15
CA VAL A 106 18.30 1.45 0.02
C VAL A 106 18.85 2.29 -1.13
N ASP A 107 20.08 2.00 -1.55
CA ASP A 107 20.74 2.77 -2.60
C ASP A 107 20.16 2.49 -3.99
N THR A 108 19.80 1.24 -4.26
CA THR A 108 19.35 0.83 -5.59
C THR A 108 17.84 0.92 -5.73
N GLU A 109 17.10 0.29 -4.82
CA GLU A 109 15.65 0.18 -4.96
C GLU A 109 14.93 1.46 -4.54
N ALA A 110 15.40 2.13 -3.52
CA ALA A 110 14.84 3.44 -3.14
C ALA A 110 15.08 4.45 -4.25
N GLY A 111 16.24 4.37 -4.91
CA GLY A 111 16.53 5.21 -6.07
C GLY A 111 15.58 4.95 -7.22
N LYS A 112 15.30 3.69 -7.51
CA LYS A 112 14.34 3.31 -8.55
C LYS A 112 12.93 3.80 -8.22
N LEU A 113 12.52 3.64 -6.98
CA LEU A 113 11.20 4.08 -6.54
C LEU A 113 11.08 5.60 -6.65
N ALA A 114 12.09 6.33 -6.20
CA ALA A 114 12.12 7.78 -6.30
C ALA A 114 12.09 8.23 -7.76
N ALA A 115 12.80 7.53 -8.65
CA ALA A 115 12.80 7.84 -10.07
C ALA A 115 11.41 7.62 -10.68
N LEU A 116 10.72 6.54 -10.29
CA LEU A 116 9.36 6.28 -10.75
C LEU A 116 8.40 7.38 -10.29
N PHE A 117 8.52 7.83 -9.06
CA PHE A 117 7.69 8.91 -8.56
C PHE A 117 7.95 10.21 -9.31
N ARG A 118 9.22 10.53 -9.56
CA ARG A 118 9.57 11.73 -10.34
C ARG A 118 9.05 11.67 -11.75
N ALA A 119 9.19 10.51 -12.41
CA ALA A 119 8.67 10.32 -13.76
C ALA A 119 7.16 10.50 -13.80
N ALA A 120 6.44 9.91 -12.84
CA ALA A 120 5.00 10.05 -12.76
C ALA A 120 4.59 11.52 -12.49
N CYS A 121 5.34 12.24 -11.67
CA CYS A 121 5.08 13.67 -11.42
C CYS A 121 5.29 14.52 -12.66
N VAL A 122 6.29 14.18 -13.49
CA VAL A 122 6.57 14.92 -14.73
C VAL A 122 5.45 14.71 -15.75
N GLU A 123 4.84 13.53 -15.79
CA GLU A 123 3.76 13.22 -16.71
C GLU A 123 2.45 13.93 -16.38
N ASN A 124 2.34 14.49 -15.22
CA ASN A 124 1.15 15.16 -14.73
C ASN A 124 1.32 16.67 -14.68
#